data_94b085c6fa76e41d3e4a71b57ba7ffbb
#
_entry.id   94b085c6fa76e41d3e4a71b57ba7ffbb
#
_cell.length_a   1.000
_cell.length_b   1.000
_cell.length_c   1.000
_cell.angle_alpha   90.00
_cell.angle_beta   90.00
_cell.angle_gamma   90.00
#
_symmetry.space_group_name_H-M   'P 1'
#
loop_
_entity.id
_entity.type
_entity.pdbx_description
1 polymer ?
#
loop_
_entity_poly.entity_id
_entity_poly.type
_entity_poly.pdbx_seq_one_letter_code
_entity_poly.pdbx_strand_id
1 'polypeptide(L)'
;AAAAMEQNIPVMSAETIGMAQRGGSVFSHVRIGEGLYSPMIAVGTADLIIGFEPGETVRMLPYLKEGGHVVVSTRAIKPVTATLSESNYDSEPMLEYLKQNVPNLTLIDADKACAEIGSSKVLNMILLGTALRTGVLDFNLEDIEHVMLRTLPEKFHAMNLQALNYTK
;
A
#
# COMPACT_ATOMS: atom_id res chain seq x y z
N ALA A 1 -10.23 4.99 -3.51
CA ALA A 1 -11.68 4.89 -3.73
C ALA A 1 -12.36 6.27 -3.64
N ALA A 2 -12.29 6.98 -2.48
CA ALA A 2 -13.04 8.23 -2.31
C ALA A 2 -12.72 9.30 -3.36
N ALA A 3 -11.46 9.49 -3.73
CA ALA A 3 -11.08 10.43 -4.80
C ALA A 3 -11.68 10.05 -6.16
N ALA A 4 -11.73 8.76 -6.49
CA ALA A 4 -12.38 8.29 -7.72
C ALA A 4 -13.89 8.60 -7.70
N MET A 5 -14.54 8.36 -6.56
CA MET A 5 -15.97 8.65 -6.40
C MET A 5 -16.28 10.15 -6.54
N GLU A 6 -15.43 11.05 -6.02
CA GLU A 6 -15.61 12.49 -6.18
C GLU A 6 -15.48 12.95 -7.64
N GLN A 7 -14.65 12.25 -8.41
CA GLN A 7 -14.49 12.50 -9.86
C GLN A 7 -15.51 11.73 -10.71
N ASN A 8 -16.51 11.06 -10.10
CA ASN A 8 -17.49 10.19 -10.75
C ASN A 8 -16.84 9.03 -11.55
N ILE A 9 -15.66 8.59 -11.16
CA ILE A 9 -14.98 7.44 -11.74
C ILE A 9 -15.47 6.18 -11.02
N PRO A 10 -15.96 5.14 -11.74
CA PRO A 10 -16.37 3.89 -11.14
C PRO A 10 -15.25 3.25 -10.32
N VAL A 11 -15.58 2.73 -9.16
CA VAL A 11 -14.63 2.04 -8.28
C VAL A 11 -15.27 0.81 -7.65
N MET A 12 -14.54 -0.29 -7.61
CA MET A 12 -14.91 -1.49 -6.88
C MET A 12 -13.76 -1.90 -5.95
N SER A 13 -14.09 -2.33 -4.73
CA SER A 13 -13.12 -2.87 -3.79
C SER A 13 -13.60 -4.17 -3.17
N ALA A 14 -12.63 -5.04 -2.85
CA ALA A 14 -12.85 -6.25 -2.06
C ALA A 14 -11.75 -6.36 -1.01
N GLU A 15 -12.12 -6.70 0.21
CA GLU A 15 -11.23 -6.80 1.35
C GLU A 15 -11.29 -8.19 1.96
N THR A 16 -10.15 -8.69 2.44
CA THR A 16 -10.10 -9.92 3.23
C THR A 16 -10.50 -9.60 4.67
N ILE A 17 -11.67 -10.09 5.08
CA ILE A 17 -12.21 -9.85 6.42
C ILE A 17 -11.96 -11.07 7.30
N GLY A 18 -11.65 -10.85 8.59
CA GLY A 18 -11.56 -11.91 9.62
C GLY A 18 -10.16 -12.48 9.85
N MET A 19 -9.29 -12.52 8.87
CA MET A 19 -7.91 -13.02 9.04
C MET A 19 -7.04 -12.03 9.87
N ALA A 20 -7.29 -10.74 9.75
CA ALA A 20 -6.59 -9.67 10.49
C ALA A 20 -6.67 -9.82 12.00
N GLN A 21 -7.82 -10.26 12.53
CA GLN A 21 -8.05 -10.45 13.97
C GLN A 21 -7.19 -11.57 14.58
N ARG A 22 -6.67 -12.46 13.75
CA ARG A 22 -5.81 -13.58 14.16
C ARG A 22 -4.37 -13.46 13.68
N GLY A 23 -3.97 -12.26 13.21
CA GLY A 23 -2.62 -12.03 12.68
C GLY A 23 -2.33 -12.74 11.35
N GLY A 24 -3.38 -13.04 10.58
CA GLY A 24 -3.26 -13.59 9.23
C GLY A 24 -2.97 -12.52 8.18
N SER A 25 -2.65 -12.97 6.96
CA SER A 25 -2.47 -12.11 5.80
C SER A 25 -3.73 -11.32 5.48
N VAL A 26 -3.56 -10.01 5.23
CA VAL A 26 -4.66 -9.11 4.85
C VAL A 26 -4.29 -8.43 3.55
N PHE A 27 -5.18 -8.51 2.58
CA PHE A 27 -5.03 -7.79 1.33
C PHE A 27 -6.39 -7.27 0.84
N SER A 28 -6.33 -6.24 0.03
CA SER A 28 -7.51 -5.62 -0.58
C SER A 28 -7.26 -5.46 -2.07
N HIS A 29 -8.31 -5.69 -2.86
CA HIS A 29 -8.33 -5.32 -4.27
C HIS A 29 -9.08 -4.01 -4.43
N VAL A 30 -8.52 -3.09 -5.23
CA VAL A 30 -9.18 -1.85 -5.62
C VAL A 30 -9.07 -1.72 -7.13
N ARG A 31 -10.20 -1.63 -7.80
CA ARG A 31 -10.28 -1.42 -9.25
C ARG A 31 -10.97 -0.09 -9.52
N ILE A 32 -10.38 0.69 -10.40
CA ILE A 32 -10.82 2.06 -10.72
C ILE A 32 -10.94 2.18 -12.24
N GLY A 33 -12.03 2.75 -12.73
CA GLY A 33 -12.27 2.98 -14.16
C GLY A 33 -13.55 2.32 -14.66
N GLU A 34 -13.76 2.39 -15.97
CA GLU A 34 -14.94 1.87 -16.63
C GLU A 34 -14.88 0.34 -16.84
N GLY A 35 -16.04 -0.27 -17.07
CA GLY A 35 -16.13 -1.70 -17.42
C GLY A 35 -15.82 -2.66 -16.28
N LEU A 36 -16.02 -2.25 -15.05
CA LEU A 36 -15.80 -3.07 -13.86
C LEU A 36 -17.00 -4.00 -13.62
N TYR A 37 -16.78 -5.32 -13.68
CA TYR A 37 -17.80 -6.34 -13.39
C TYR A 37 -17.51 -7.13 -12.11
N SER A 38 -16.32 -6.99 -11.54
CA SER A 38 -15.89 -7.66 -10.31
C SER A 38 -14.86 -6.79 -9.58
N PRO A 39 -14.88 -6.75 -8.25
CA PRO A 39 -13.84 -6.09 -7.47
C PRO A 39 -12.51 -6.86 -7.48
N MET A 40 -12.53 -8.16 -7.81
CA MET A 40 -11.33 -9.00 -7.79
C MET A 40 -10.43 -8.70 -8.99
N ILE A 41 -9.15 -8.44 -8.71
CA ILE A 41 -8.10 -8.31 -9.71
C ILE A 41 -7.66 -9.71 -10.11
N ALA A 42 -7.59 -9.98 -11.42
CA ALA A 42 -7.08 -11.25 -11.92
C ALA A 42 -5.56 -11.34 -11.77
N VAL A 43 -5.03 -12.56 -11.71
CA VAL A 43 -3.58 -12.81 -11.70
C VAL A 43 -2.93 -12.17 -12.93
N GLY A 44 -1.80 -11.48 -12.72
CA GLY A 44 -1.03 -10.82 -13.77
C GLY A 44 -1.66 -9.53 -14.33
N THR A 45 -2.62 -8.90 -13.63
CA THR A 45 -3.31 -7.70 -14.17
C THR A 45 -3.27 -6.47 -13.26
N ALA A 46 -2.66 -6.56 -12.08
CA ALA A 46 -2.53 -5.42 -11.19
C ALA A 46 -1.49 -4.42 -11.71
N ASP A 47 -1.86 -3.17 -11.85
CA ASP A 47 -0.95 -2.08 -12.25
C ASP A 47 0.00 -1.70 -11.13
N LEU A 48 -0.45 -1.80 -9.88
CA LEU A 48 0.25 -1.35 -8.69
C LEU A 48 -0.02 -2.29 -7.51
N ILE A 49 1.04 -2.59 -6.76
CA ILE A 49 0.95 -3.21 -5.44
C ILE A 49 1.50 -2.22 -4.41
N ILE A 50 0.74 -1.94 -3.36
CA ILE A 50 1.18 -1.18 -2.19
C ILE A 50 1.32 -2.17 -1.03
N GLY A 51 2.56 -2.43 -0.63
CA GLY A 51 2.90 -3.39 0.41
C GLY A 51 3.28 -2.73 1.73
N PHE A 52 2.63 -3.15 2.81
CA PHE A 52 2.94 -2.68 4.16
C PHE A 52 4.02 -3.53 4.83
N GLU A 53 4.33 -4.70 4.24
CA GLU A 53 5.28 -5.67 4.74
C GLU A 53 5.86 -6.48 3.56
N PRO A 54 7.20 -6.75 3.55
CA PRO A 54 7.87 -7.40 2.41
C PRO A 54 7.35 -8.78 2.06
N GLY A 55 7.15 -9.67 3.03
CA GLY A 55 6.70 -11.04 2.78
C GLY A 55 5.28 -11.12 2.22
N GLU A 56 4.38 -10.27 2.71
CA GLU A 56 3.02 -10.16 2.15
C GLU A 56 3.06 -9.57 0.73
N THR A 57 3.97 -8.64 0.47
CA THR A 57 4.16 -8.09 -0.88
C THR A 57 4.62 -9.16 -1.86
N VAL A 58 5.59 -9.99 -1.47
CA VAL A 58 6.05 -11.12 -2.30
C VAL A 58 4.91 -12.10 -2.61
N ARG A 59 4.03 -12.38 -1.64
CA ARG A 59 2.85 -13.23 -1.85
C ARG A 59 1.88 -12.68 -2.89
N MET A 60 1.81 -11.36 -3.03
CA MET A 60 0.90 -10.69 -3.97
C MET A 60 1.52 -10.46 -5.36
N LEU A 61 2.83 -10.70 -5.56
CA LEU A 61 3.49 -10.54 -6.85
C LEU A 61 2.82 -11.29 -8.02
N PRO A 62 2.22 -12.48 -7.84
CA PRO A 62 1.49 -13.13 -8.93
C PRO A 62 0.35 -12.29 -9.53
N TYR A 63 -0.17 -11.30 -8.80
CA TYR A 63 -1.19 -10.38 -9.31
C TYR A 63 -0.62 -9.25 -10.15
N LEU A 64 0.68 -8.91 -9.98
CA LEU A 64 1.32 -7.81 -10.69
C LEU A 64 1.42 -8.12 -12.19
N LYS A 65 1.02 -7.17 -13.02
CA LYS A 65 1.23 -7.27 -14.47
C LYS A 65 2.71 -7.05 -14.83
N GLU A 66 3.10 -7.46 -16.01
CA GLU A 66 4.41 -7.11 -16.58
C GLU A 66 4.57 -5.58 -16.64
N GLY A 67 5.68 -5.08 -16.14
CA GLY A 67 5.93 -3.63 -16.04
C GLY A 67 5.12 -2.89 -14.97
N GLY A 68 4.34 -3.60 -14.15
CA GLY A 68 3.63 -3.00 -13.03
C GLY A 68 4.57 -2.47 -11.94
N HIS A 69 4.05 -1.64 -11.06
CA HIS A 69 4.82 -0.97 -9.99
C HIS A 69 4.57 -1.61 -8.62
N VAL A 70 5.60 -1.63 -7.80
CA VAL A 70 5.50 -2.03 -6.39
C VAL A 70 6.06 -0.92 -5.51
N VAL A 71 5.26 -0.45 -4.57
CA VAL A 71 5.68 0.44 -3.48
C VAL A 71 5.56 -0.35 -2.18
N VAL A 72 6.65 -0.52 -1.46
CA VAL A 72 6.65 -1.38 -0.27
C VAL A 72 7.45 -0.79 0.89
N SER A 73 6.90 -0.95 2.09
CA SER A 73 7.60 -0.71 3.35
C SER A 73 8.68 -1.76 3.58
N THR A 74 9.87 -1.34 4.02
CA THR A 74 10.95 -2.26 4.41
C THR A 74 10.75 -2.85 5.81
N ARG A 75 9.76 -2.34 6.58
CA ARG A 75 9.48 -2.82 7.93
C ARG A 75 9.00 -4.27 7.92
N ALA A 76 9.71 -5.13 8.65
CA ALA A 76 9.28 -6.49 8.92
C ALA A 76 8.17 -6.50 9.99
N ILE A 77 7.07 -7.19 9.71
CA ILE A 77 6.02 -7.46 10.70
C ILE A 77 5.97 -8.96 10.93
N LYS A 78 6.51 -9.38 12.07
CA LYS A 78 6.58 -10.81 12.42
C LYS A 78 5.15 -11.41 12.51
N PRO A 79 4.83 -12.42 11.70
CA PRO A 79 3.54 -13.11 11.81
C PRO A 79 3.33 -13.72 13.19
N VAL A 80 2.09 -13.75 13.69
CA VAL A 80 1.76 -14.34 14.99
C VAL A 80 2.17 -15.82 15.05
N THR A 81 2.02 -16.55 13.95
CA THR A 81 2.47 -17.95 13.83
C THR A 81 3.97 -18.12 14.00
N ALA A 82 4.75 -17.16 13.52
CA ALA A 82 6.21 -17.15 13.71
C ALA A 82 6.61 -16.73 15.14
N THR A 83 5.72 -16.08 15.88
CA THR A 83 5.94 -15.77 17.31
C THR A 83 5.81 -17.01 18.18
N LEU A 84 5.01 -17.98 17.75
CA LEU A 84 4.85 -19.28 18.42
C LEU A 84 5.96 -20.28 18.09
N SER A 85 6.73 -20.04 17.04
CA SER A 85 7.95 -20.75 16.71
C SER A 85 9.16 -19.86 17.09
N GLU A 86 10.23 -20.42 17.61
CA GLU A 86 11.48 -19.69 17.93
C GLU A 86 12.21 -19.16 16.66
N SER A 87 11.55 -19.17 15.51
CA SER A 87 12.14 -18.72 14.26
C SER A 87 12.27 -17.19 14.23
N ASN A 88 13.47 -16.71 13.95
CA ASN A 88 13.69 -15.31 13.61
C ASN A 88 13.08 -15.03 12.24
N TYR A 89 12.05 -14.17 12.21
CA TYR A 89 11.53 -13.64 10.95
C TYR A 89 12.49 -12.57 10.44
N ASP A 90 13.06 -12.80 9.28
CA ASP A 90 13.94 -11.89 8.57
C ASP A 90 13.28 -11.51 7.25
N SER A 91 13.13 -10.21 7.01
CA SER A 91 12.55 -9.68 5.78
C SER A 91 13.57 -9.45 4.65
N GLU A 92 14.87 -9.52 4.94
CA GLU A 92 15.92 -9.24 3.95
C GLU A 92 15.84 -10.16 2.72
N PRO A 93 15.62 -11.48 2.85
CA PRO A 93 15.46 -12.34 1.68
C PRO A 93 14.28 -11.94 0.78
N MET A 94 13.18 -11.44 1.37
CA MET A 94 12.02 -10.96 0.63
C MET A 94 12.32 -9.65 -0.09
N LEU A 95 13.04 -8.74 0.56
CA LEU A 95 13.47 -7.47 -0.06
C LEU A 95 14.44 -7.73 -1.23
N GLU A 96 15.38 -8.64 -1.07
CA GLU A 96 16.29 -9.05 -2.16
C GLU A 96 15.51 -9.69 -3.32
N TYR A 97 14.54 -10.55 -3.02
CA TYR A 97 13.68 -11.14 -4.04
C TYR A 97 12.90 -10.06 -4.81
N LEU A 98 12.34 -9.07 -4.12
CA LEU A 98 11.65 -7.93 -4.75
C LEU A 98 12.58 -7.13 -5.65
N LYS A 99 13.80 -6.81 -5.18
CA LYS A 99 14.82 -6.08 -5.97
C LYS A 99 15.20 -6.81 -7.26
N GLN A 100 15.27 -8.14 -7.22
CA GLN A 100 15.65 -8.95 -8.38
C GLN A 100 14.53 -9.17 -9.39
N ASN A 101 13.27 -9.17 -8.93
CA ASN A 101 12.14 -9.60 -9.75
C ASN A 101 11.16 -8.46 -10.12
N VAL A 102 11.31 -7.28 -9.55
CA VAL A 102 10.42 -6.13 -9.78
C VAL A 102 11.22 -4.95 -10.33
N PRO A 103 11.18 -4.69 -11.65
CA PRO A 103 11.92 -3.57 -12.26
C PRO A 103 11.48 -2.21 -11.72
N ASN A 104 10.19 -2.02 -11.47
CA ASN A 104 9.61 -0.77 -10.99
C ASN A 104 9.30 -0.86 -9.48
N LEU A 105 10.35 -0.99 -8.68
CA LEU A 105 10.27 -1.13 -7.23
C LEU A 105 10.63 0.17 -6.51
N THR A 106 9.79 0.58 -5.57
CA THR A 106 10.08 1.66 -4.62
C THR A 106 10.04 1.13 -3.20
N LEU A 107 11.16 1.20 -2.50
CA LEU A 107 11.30 0.81 -1.10
C LEU A 107 11.17 2.04 -0.20
N ILE A 108 10.37 1.96 0.85
CA ILE A 108 10.18 3.00 1.87
C ILE A 108 10.68 2.47 3.21
N ASP A 109 11.68 3.14 3.76
CA ASP A 109 12.09 2.92 5.15
C ASP A 109 11.00 3.51 6.08
N ALA A 110 10.06 2.64 6.44
CA ALA A 110 8.90 3.03 7.23
C ALA A 110 9.26 3.50 8.64
N ASP A 111 10.32 2.96 9.23
CA ASP A 111 10.75 3.34 10.58
C ASP A 111 11.32 4.75 10.58
N LYS A 112 12.19 5.05 9.63
CA LYS A 112 12.74 6.39 9.42
C LYS A 112 11.64 7.39 9.09
N ALA A 113 10.82 7.11 8.08
CA ALA A 113 9.77 8.02 7.62
C ALA A 113 8.73 8.32 8.72
N CYS A 114 8.28 7.29 9.45
CA CYS A 114 7.36 7.47 10.56
C CYS A 114 7.98 8.20 11.75
N ALA A 115 9.27 8.00 12.02
CA ALA A 115 9.99 8.73 13.08
C ALA A 115 10.12 10.22 12.76
N GLU A 116 10.44 10.58 11.51
CA GLU A 116 10.52 11.98 11.04
C GLU A 116 9.19 12.72 11.16
N ILE A 117 8.07 12.02 10.93
CA ILE A 117 6.72 12.61 11.05
C ILE A 117 6.21 12.56 12.52
N GLY A 118 6.77 11.67 13.34
CA GLY A 118 6.39 11.49 14.73
C GLY A 118 5.22 10.53 14.97
N SER A 119 4.83 9.71 13.98
CA SER A 119 3.73 8.75 14.13
C SER A 119 3.85 7.55 13.19
N SER A 120 3.68 6.34 13.74
CA SER A 120 3.59 5.13 12.93
C SER A 120 2.23 4.94 12.22
N LYS A 121 1.21 5.72 12.62
CA LYS A 121 -0.16 5.61 12.11
C LYS A 121 -0.34 6.21 10.71
N VAL A 122 0.67 6.91 10.19
CA VAL A 122 0.61 7.59 8.88
C VAL A 122 1.32 6.82 7.77
N LEU A 123 1.82 5.63 8.02
CA LEU A 123 2.51 4.82 7.02
C LEU A 123 1.66 4.61 5.75
N ASN A 124 0.36 4.43 5.91
CA ASN A 124 -0.57 4.31 4.79
C ASN A 124 -0.56 5.55 3.87
N MET A 125 -0.48 6.75 4.46
CA MET A 125 -0.42 8.00 3.68
C MET A 125 0.94 8.20 3.01
N ILE A 126 2.04 7.79 3.66
CA ILE A 126 3.38 7.80 3.07
C ILE A 126 3.43 6.89 1.84
N LEU A 127 2.95 5.65 1.97
CA LEU A 127 2.91 4.68 0.88
C LEU A 127 1.99 5.14 -0.25
N LEU A 128 0.81 5.70 0.08
CA LEU A 128 -0.12 6.23 -0.91
C LEU A 128 0.48 7.42 -1.68
N GLY A 129 1.08 8.39 -1.00
CA GLY A 129 1.75 9.52 -1.62
C GLY A 129 2.90 9.09 -2.53
N THR A 130 3.66 8.08 -2.11
CA THR A 130 4.71 7.48 -2.93
C THR A 130 4.12 6.78 -4.16
N ALA A 131 3.03 6.05 -4.00
CA ALA A 131 2.34 5.36 -5.09
C ALA A 131 1.78 6.34 -6.14
N LEU A 132 1.21 7.47 -5.72
CA LEU A 132 0.77 8.53 -6.64
C LEU A 132 1.92 9.08 -7.49
N ARG A 133 3.11 9.25 -6.91
CA ARG A 133 4.30 9.74 -7.62
C ARG A 133 4.85 8.77 -8.65
N THR A 134 4.42 7.50 -8.65
CA THR A 134 4.79 6.56 -9.72
C THR A 134 4.12 6.90 -11.05
N GLY A 135 3.06 7.70 -11.04
CA GLY A 135 2.27 8.03 -12.22
C GLY A 135 1.39 6.89 -12.74
N VAL A 136 1.26 5.80 -11.99
CA VAL A 136 0.39 4.64 -12.37
C VAL A 136 -1.07 4.93 -12.12
N LEU A 137 -1.36 5.76 -11.11
CA LEU A 137 -2.72 6.17 -10.77
C LEU A 137 -3.00 7.52 -11.42
N ASP A 138 -4.16 7.64 -12.08
CA ASP A 138 -4.63 8.89 -12.70
C ASP A 138 -5.20 9.86 -11.65
N PHE A 139 -4.48 10.03 -10.55
CA PHE A 139 -4.78 10.98 -9.48
C PHE A 139 -3.52 11.74 -9.11
N ASN A 140 -3.67 13.03 -8.84
CA ASN A 140 -2.60 13.84 -8.29
C ASN A 140 -2.69 13.90 -6.75
N LEU A 141 -1.68 14.49 -6.11
CA LEU A 141 -1.65 14.64 -4.67
C LEU A 141 -2.80 15.52 -4.16
N GLU A 142 -3.16 16.55 -4.91
CA GLU A 142 -4.22 17.52 -4.55
C GLU A 142 -5.60 16.83 -4.48
N ASP A 143 -5.89 15.87 -5.38
CA ASP A 143 -7.12 15.08 -5.35
C ASP A 143 -7.25 14.31 -4.03
N ILE A 144 -6.15 13.73 -3.57
CA ILE A 144 -6.12 12.96 -2.32
C ILE A 144 -6.15 13.87 -1.09
N GLU A 145 -5.42 15.00 -1.13
CA GLU A 145 -5.46 16.02 -0.07
C GLU A 145 -6.87 16.54 0.14
N HIS A 146 -7.58 16.87 -0.93
CA HIS A 146 -8.96 17.35 -0.86
C HIS A 146 -9.87 16.36 -0.14
N VAL A 147 -9.86 15.11 -0.58
CA VAL A 147 -10.66 14.05 0.05
C VAL A 147 -10.27 13.82 1.50
N MET A 148 -8.97 13.80 1.78
CA MET A 148 -8.45 13.58 3.12
C MET A 148 -8.93 14.67 4.10
N LEU A 149 -8.88 15.94 3.70
CA LEU A 149 -9.33 17.08 4.51
C LEU A 149 -10.83 17.05 4.81
N ARG A 150 -11.61 16.43 3.94
CA ARG A 150 -13.05 16.27 4.14
C ARG A 150 -13.44 15.06 4.98
N THR A 151 -12.61 14.00 4.95
CA THR A 151 -12.94 12.71 5.57
C THR A 151 -12.30 12.49 6.93
N LEU A 152 -11.13 13.09 7.17
CA LEU A 152 -10.43 12.96 8.45
C LEU A 152 -10.78 14.11 9.40
N PRO A 153 -10.80 13.84 10.73
CA PRO A 153 -10.89 14.90 11.73
C PRO A 153 -9.71 15.89 11.61
N GLU A 154 -9.99 17.19 11.79
CA GLU A 154 -9.02 18.30 11.61
C GLU A 154 -7.69 18.08 12.35
N LYS A 155 -7.75 17.54 13.58
CA LYS A 155 -6.55 17.24 14.38
C LYS A 155 -5.54 16.31 13.72
N PHE A 156 -5.93 15.59 12.66
CA PHE A 156 -5.06 14.68 11.93
C PHE A 156 -4.58 15.25 10.59
N HIS A 157 -5.09 16.41 10.16
CA HIS A 157 -4.81 16.96 8.84
C HIS A 157 -3.32 17.23 8.62
N ALA A 158 -2.69 18.03 9.50
CA ALA A 158 -1.29 18.43 9.35
C ALA A 158 -0.34 17.22 9.22
N MET A 159 -0.52 16.23 10.08
CA MET A 159 0.32 15.03 10.09
C MET A 159 0.12 14.15 8.84
N ASN A 160 -1.13 14.01 8.38
CA ASN A 160 -1.40 13.22 7.17
C ASN A 160 -1.01 13.94 5.89
N LEU A 161 -1.11 15.29 5.84
CA LEU A 161 -0.55 16.09 4.74
C LEU A 161 0.96 15.94 4.64
N GLN A 162 1.66 16.02 5.78
CA GLN A 162 3.10 15.80 5.82
C GLN A 162 3.46 14.38 5.34
N ALA A 163 2.69 13.38 5.74
CA ALA A 163 2.90 11.99 5.34
C ALA A 163 2.64 11.77 3.84
N LEU A 164 1.56 12.32 3.30
CA LEU A 164 1.22 12.22 1.87
C LEU A 164 2.30 12.88 0.99
N ASN A 165 2.86 14.00 1.48
CA ASN A 165 3.89 14.77 0.78
C ASN A 165 5.32 14.29 1.12
N TYR A 166 5.48 13.24 1.93
CA TYR A 166 6.80 12.71 2.28
C TYR A 166 7.55 12.28 1.03
N THR A 167 8.75 12.79 0.85
CA THR A 167 9.70 12.42 -0.21
C THR A 167 10.96 11.87 0.44
N LYS A 168 11.50 10.82 -0.15
CA LYS A 168 12.71 10.12 0.32
C LYS A 168 13.96 10.97 0.11
#